data_2b416796a8e282ffe9489b3ce38f41ff
#
_entry.id   2b416796a8e282ffe9489b3ce38f41ff
#
_cell.length_a   1.000
_cell.length_b   1.000
_cell.length_c   1.000
_cell.angle_alpha   90.00
_cell.angle_beta   90.00
_cell.angle_gamma   90.00
#
_symmetry.space_group_name_H-M   'P 1'
#
loop_
_entity.id
_entity.type
_entity.pdbx_description
1 polymer ?
#
loop_
_entity_poly.entity_id
_entity_poly.type
_entity_poly.pdbx_seq_one_letter_code
_entity_poly.pdbx_strand_id
1 'polypeptide(L)'
;SAASDVYKRQGVYRAEYPYLYRKPAGMTEDEALIYYTKSIDKIFEEASPAEYVAAIILEPLQGEGGFIPAPVEWVKSLRKVCDEHGILLVADEVQSGFGRTGKLFASEYWKEAGCEPDMIATAKSIAGGVPLSAVISRTEVMDAVPGGVIGGTYGGNALACAAGLKVLEVIERDHLLERSNEIGRICMEKFNQWKDVYEVVGDVRGLGAMIGIEFVKDKKTKEPAAEFVSLLIKECADHGLLIESAGTYGNVIRFLAPLVITDAQLNAGFDIMEKAIQRLSKL
;
A
#
# COMPACT_ATOMS: atom_id res chain seq x y z
N SER A 1 -2.92 -4.50 -16.76
CA SER A 1 -3.13 -4.39 -18.23
C SER A 1 -3.71 -5.69 -18.77
N ALA A 2 -4.56 -5.67 -19.78
CA ALA A 2 -5.20 -6.86 -20.36
C ALA A 2 -4.21 -7.96 -20.77
N ALA A 3 -2.96 -7.63 -21.04
CA ALA A 3 -1.92 -8.60 -21.38
C ALA A 3 -1.44 -9.43 -20.16
N SER A 4 -1.59 -8.93 -18.93
CA SER A 4 -1.20 -9.67 -17.72
C SER A 4 -2.16 -10.79 -17.35
N ASP A 5 -3.38 -10.77 -17.90
CA ASP A 5 -4.42 -11.77 -17.59
C ASP A 5 -4.36 -13.00 -18.51
N VAL A 6 -3.63 -12.92 -19.64
CA VAL A 6 -3.59 -13.99 -20.66
C VAL A 6 -2.62 -15.13 -20.25
N TYR A 7 -1.57 -14.83 -19.48
CA TYR A 7 -0.64 -15.82 -18.95
C TYR A 7 -0.46 -15.66 -17.45
N LYS A 8 -1.31 -16.30 -16.66
CA LYS A 8 -1.04 -16.49 -15.23
C LYS A 8 0.21 -17.34 -15.09
N ARG A 9 1.26 -16.84 -14.42
CA ARG A 9 2.45 -17.64 -14.13
C ARG A 9 2.02 -18.86 -13.33
N GLN A 10 2.46 -20.03 -13.75
CA GLN A 10 2.26 -21.27 -13.02
C GLN A 10 3.00 -21.20 -11.67
N GLY A 11 2.46 -21.84 -10.62
CA GLY A 11 3.07 -21.83 -9.30
C GLY A 11 2.88 -20.52 -8.53
N VAL A 12 1.92 -19.66 -8.90
CA VAL A 12 1.52 -18.48 -8.13
C VAL A 12 0.10 -18.67 -7.59
N TYR A 13 -0.02 -18.68 -6.28
CA TYR A 13 -1.28 -18.78 -5.55
C TYR A 13 -1.60 -17.47 -4.86
N ARG A 14 -2.87 -17.22 -4.58
CA ARG A 14 -3.32 -15.97 -3.96
C ARG A 14 -4.07 -16.29 -2.68
N ALA A 15 -3.53 -15.81 -1.54
CA ALA A 15 -4.22 -15.77 -0.27
C ALA A 15 -5.04 -14.48 -0.14
N GLU A 16 -6.05 -14.52 0.70
CA GLU A 16 -6.84 -13.33 1.01
C GLU A 16 -6.02 -12.37 1.88
N TYR A 17 -5.98 -11.10 1.46
CA TYR A 17 -5.34 -10.03 2.23
C TYR A 17 -6.35 -9.43 3.22
N PRO A 18 -5.97 -9.17 4.49
CA PRO A 18 -6.88 -8.63 5.49
C PRO A 18 -7.43 -7.25 5.12
N TYR A 19 -8.74 -7.18 4.98
CA TYR A 19 -9.46 -5.93 4.79
C TYR A 19 -10.46 -5.73 5.93
N LEU A 20 -9.98 -5.25 7.07
CA LEU A 20 -10.74 -5.24 8.32
C LEU A 20 -12.00 -4.39 8.25
N TYR A 21 -12.00 -3.28 7.51
CA TYR A 21 -13.22 -2.52 7.27
C TYR A 21 -14.31 -3.37 6.57
N ARG A 22 -13.91 -4.30 5.68
CA ARG A 22 -14.82 -5.21 4.96
C ARG A 22 -14.66 -6.66 5.38
N LYS A 23 -14.25 -6.90 6.62
CA LYS A 23 -14.12 -8.27 7.17
C LYS A 23 -15.43 -9.06 7.06
N PRO A 24 -15.40 -10.40 7.06
CA PRO A 24 -16.58 -11.23 7.01
C PRO A 24 -17.60 -10.84 8.09
N ALA A 25 -18.88 -10.86 7.73
CA ALA A 25 -19.96 -10.42 8.59
C ALA A 25 -20.02 -11.24 9.89
N GLY A 26 -20.19 -10.58 11.01
CA GLY A 26 -20.31 -11.22 12.33
C GLY A 26 -18.98 -11.55 13.02
N MET A 27 -17.83 -11.41 12.34
CA MET A 27 -16.52 -11.64 12.94
C MET A 27 -16.02 -10.41 13.70
N THR A 28 -15.37 -10.63 14.83
CA THR A 28 -14.48 -9.65 15.46
C THR A 28 -13.24 -9.43 14.59
N GLU A 29 -12.38 -8.46 14.93
CA GLU A 29 -11.12 -8.27 14.20
C GLU A 29 -10.17 -9.46 14.37
N ASP A 30 -10.04 -9.98 15.60
CA ASP A 30 -9.19 -11.14 15.90
C ASP A 30 -9.64 -12.39 15.12
N GLU A 31 -10.95 -12.66 15.09
CA GLU A 31 -11.51 -13.77 14.31
C GLU A 31 -11.26 -13.60 12.81
N ALA A 32 -11.34 -12.36 12.31
CA ALA A 32 -11.03 -12.07 10.92
C ALA A 32 -9.54 -12.28 10.61
N LEU A 33 -8.62 -11.88 11.50
CA LEU A 33 -7.19 -12.15 11.32
C LEU A 33 -6.88 -13.64 11.26
N ILE A 34 -7.53 -14.45 12.12
CA ILE A 34 -7.44 -15.91 12.08
C ILE A 34 -7.98 -16.46 10.75
N TYR A 35 -9.13 -15.95 10.30
CA TYR A 35 -9.73 -16.34 9.02
C TYR A 35 -8.77 -16.08 7.85
N TYR A 36 -8.17 -14.89 7.78
CA TYR A 36 -7.21 -14.55 6.72
C TYR A 36 -5.93 -15.39 6.79
N THR A 37 -5.45 -15.75 7.97
CA THR A 37 -4.30 -16.64 8.12
C THR A 37 -4.62 -18.04 7.60
N LYS A 38 -5.81 -18.57 7.91
CA LYS A 38 -6.28 -19.88 7.41
C LYS A 38 -6.42 -19.94 5.88
N SER A 39 -6.53 -18.80 5.18
CA SER A 39 -6.53 -18.79 3.71
C SER A 39 -5.20 -19.29 3.13
N ILE A 40 -4.11 -19.19 3.90
CA ILE A 40 -2.79 -19.70 3.53
C ILE A 40 -2.71 -21.20 3.78
N ASP A 41 -3.19 -21.66 4.94
CA ASP A 41 -3.25 -23.09 5.26
C ASP A 41 -4.03 -23.83 4.18
N LYS A 42 -5.16 -23.25 3.72
CA LYS A 42 -5.95 -23.80 2.62
C LYS A 42 -5.15 -23.93 1.32
N ILE A 43 -4.25 -22.99 1.01
CA ILE A 43 -3.37 -23.12 -0.16
C ILE A 43 -2.42 -24.29 0.01
N PHE A 44 -1.88 -24.51 1.22
CA PHE A 44 -0.98 -25.62 1.51
C PHE A 44 -1.69 -26.97 1.42
N GLU A 45 -2.94 -27.03 1.82
CA GLU A 45 -3.74 -28.25 1.79
C GLU A 45 -4.26 -28.61 0.39
N GLU A 46 -4.73 -27.63 -0.38
CA GLU A 46 -5.49 -27.85 -1.62
C GLU A 46 -4.69 -27.62 -2.90
N ALA A 47 -3.67 -26.75 -2.87
CA ALA A 47 -3.06 -26.25 -4.10
C ALA A 47 -1.54 -26.47 -4.20
N SER A 48 -0.80 -26.28 -3.11
CA SER A 48 0.65 -26.43 -3.09
C SER A 48 1.14 -26.69 -1.68
N PRO A 49 1.62 -27.90 -1.36
CA PRO A 49 2.24 -28.19 -0.07
C PRO A 49 3.30 -27.14 0.28
N ALA A 50 3.41 -26.80 1.56
CA ALA A 50 4.29 -25.74 2.05
C ALA A 50 5.76 -25.91 1.62
N GLU A 51 6.24 -27.15 1.52
CA GLU A 51 7.60 -27.50 1.06
C GLU A 51 7.91 -27.10 -0.39
N TYR A 52 6.88 -26.81 -1.20
CA TYR A 52 7.03 -26.33 -2.58
C TYR A 52 6.84 -24.82 -2.70
N VAL A 53 6.60 -24.11 -1.59
CA VAL A 53 6.42 -22.65 -1.58
C VAL A 53 7.74 -21.96 -1.24
N ALA A 54 8.26 -21.20 -2.18
CA ALA A 54 9.52 -20.49 -1.99
C ALA A 54 9.37 -19.18 -1.20
N ALA A 55 8.28 -18.46 -1.40
CA ALA A 55 8.07 -17.15 -0.78
C ALA A 55 6.60 -16.78 -0.65
N ILE A 56 6.30 -15.95 0.36
CA ILE A 56 5.07 -15.18 0.49
C ILE A 56 5.42 -13.72 0.22
N ILE A 57 4.76 -13.13 -0.79
CA ILE A 57 4.99 -11.73 -1.20
C ILE A 57 3.74 -10.92 -0.92
N LEU A 58 3.88 -9.79 -0.23
CA LEU A 58 2.77 -8.88 0.03
C LEU A 58 3.25 -7.42 0.13
N GLU A 59 2.37 -6.49 -0.22
CA GLU A 59 2.57 -5.06 0.04
C GLU A 59 2.34 -4.79 1.54
N PRO A 60 3.24 -4.06 2.26
CA PRO A 60 2.97 -3.64 3.64
C PRO A 60 1.76 -2.72 3.77
N LEU A 61 1.48 -1.99 2.75
CA LEU A 61 0.26 -1.22 2.53
C LEU A 61 -0.13 -1.39 1.07
N GLN A 62 -1.27 -2.06 0.81
CA GLN A 62 -1.74 -2.23 -0.56
C GLN A 62 -1.99 -0.87 -1.21
N GLY A 63 -1.39 -0.62 -2.36
CA GLY A 63 -1.60 0.59 -3.14
C GLY A 63 -2.90 0.51 -3.95
N GLU A 64 -2.84 -0.09 -5.12
CA GLU A 64 -3.98 -0.20 -6.05
C GLU A 64 -5.16 -0.99 -5.46
N GLY A 65 -4.90 -1.89 -4.51
CA GLY A 65 -5.94 -2.63 -3.77
C GLY A 65 -6.83 -1.78 -2.87
N GLY A 66 -6.47 -0.50 -2.60
CA GLY A 66 -7.33 0.44 -1.86
C GLY A 66 -6.69 1.05 -0.62
N PHE A 67 -5.37 1.20 -0.60
CA PHE A 67 -4.61 1.81 0.50
C PHE A 67 -4.89 1.12 1.85
N ILE A 68 -4.73 -0.19 1.86
CA ILE A 68 -5.04 -1.05 3.00
C ILE A 68 -3.74 -1.47 3.69
N PRO A 69 -3.45 -0.97 4.92
CA PRO A 69 -2.31 -1.44 5.70
C PRO A 69 -2.47 -2.90 6.11
N ALA A 70 -1.39 -3.68 6.02
CA ALA A 70 -1.34 -5.02 6.59
C ALA A 70 -1.40 -4.94 8.13
N PRO A 71 -2.37 -5.57 8.78
CA PRO A 71 -2.38 -5.64 10.23
C PRO A 71 -1.13 -6.37 10.74
N VAL A 72 -0.39 -5.73 11.65
CA VAL A 72 0.89 -6.26 12.15
C VAL A 72 0.73 -7.66 12.77
N GLU A 73 -0.36 -7.90 13.49
CA GLU A 73 -0.63 -9.21 14.11
C GLU A 73 -0.81 -10.32 13.06
N TRP A 74 -1.39 -9.98 11.91
CA TRP A 74 -1.47 -10.93 10.80
C TRP A 74 -0.07 -11.20 10.19
N VAL A 75 0.75 -10.16 10.02
CA VAL A 75 2.12 -10.31 9.50
C VAL A 75 2.98 -11.16 10.45
N LYS A 76 2.80 -11.04 11.78
CA LYS A 76 3.42 -11.95 12.75
C LYS A 76 3.04 -13.42 12.51
N SER A 77 1.76 -13.66 12.19
CA SER A 77 1.31 -15.01 11.85
C SER A 77 1.96 -15.52 10.56
N LEU A 78 2.10 -14.66 9.53
CA LEU A 78 2.84 -14.98 8.31
C LEU A 78 4.31 -15.28 8.58
N ARG A 79 4.98 -14.46 9.39
CA ARG A 79 6.38 -14.68 9.76
C ARG A 79 6.55 -16.05 10.41
N LYS A 80 5.66 -16.39 11.33
CA LYS A 80 5.67 -17.70 11.98
C LYS A 80 5.53 -18.85 10.97
N VAL A 81 4.58 -18.77 10.05
CA VAL A 81 4.41 -19.75 8.95
C VAL A 81 5.67 -19.84 8.09
N CYS A 82 6.25 -18.71 7.74
CA CYS A 82 7.49 -18.67 6.96
C CYS A 82 8.66 -19.35 7.69
N ASP A 83 8.81 -19.08 9.00
CA ASP A 83 9.88 -19.67 9.81
C ASP A 83 9.68 -21.18 9.99
N GLU A 84 8.45 -21.64 10.18
CA GLU A 84 8.12 -23.07 10.35
C GLU A 84 8.39 -23.89 9.09
N HIS A 85 8.22 -23.30 7.91
CA HIS A 85 8.32 -24.01 6.63
C HIS A 85 9.54 -23.63 5.79
N GLY A 86 10.39 -22.72 6.26
CA GLY A 86 11.55 -22.23 5.50
C GLY A 86 11.16 -21.39 4.28
N ILE A 87 10.01 -20.71 4.31
CA ILE A 87 9.48 -19.84 3.26
C ILE A 87 10.01 -18.42 3.46
N LEU A 88 10.41 -17.74 2.39
CA LEU A 88 10.85 -16.35 2.48
C LEU A 88 9.64 -15.39 2.59
N LEU A 89 9.69 -14.44 3.51
CA LEU A 89 8.74 -13.32 3.58
C LEU A 89 9.29 -12.14 2.78
N VAL A 90 8.55 -11.69 1.77
CA VAL A 90 8.96 -10.61 0.88
C VAL A 90 8.02 -9.42 1.00
N ALA A 91 8.56 -8.25 1.33
CA ALA A 91 7.82 -7.00 1.33
C ALA A 91 7.89 -6.36 -0.07
N ASP A 92 6.74 -6.15 -0.70
CA ASP A 92 6.62 -5.34 -1.90
C ASP A 92 6.48 -3.87 -1.50
N GLU A 93 7.61 -3.17 -1.47
CA GLU A 93 7.74 -1.76 -1.15
C GLU A 93 7.81 -0.86 -2.40
N VAL A 94 7.35 -1.38 -3.53
CA VAL A 94 7.37 -0.62 -4.79
C VAL A 94 6.60 0.69 -4.67
N GLN A 95 5.50 0.72 -3.94
CA GLN A 95 4.71 1.94 -3.73
C GLN A 95 4.86 2.53 -2.33
N SER A 96 5.01 1.72 -1.29
CA SER A 96 5.06 2.14 0.11
C SER A 96 6.43 2.63 0.56
N GLY A 97 7.50 2.29 -0.16
CA GLY A 97 8.87 2.67 0.19
C GLY A 97 9.21 4.14 -0.04
N PHE A 98 10.42 4.50 0.34
CA PHE A 98 11.03 5.83 0.19
C PHE A 98 10.22 6.96 0.85
N GLY A 99 9.81 6.73 2.10
CA GLY A 99 9.24 7.74 2.96
C GLY A 99 7.74 7.89 2.88
N ARG A 100 7.04 7.21 1.96
CA ARG A 100 5.59 7.37 1.77
C ARG A 100 4.75 7.13 3.01
N THR A 101 5.17 6.19 3.85
CA THR A 101 4.45 5.77 5.06
C THR A 101 5.02 6.37 6.36
N GLY A 102 5.97 7.31 6.26
CA GLY A 102 6.62 7.93 7.42
C GLY A 102 7.83 7.15 7.94
N LYS A 103 8.17 6.03 7.33
CA LYS A 103 9.41 5.25 7.47
C LYS A 103 10.08 5.20 6.11
N LEU A 104 11.38 4.88 6.04
CA LEU A 104 12.03 4.69 4.74
C LEU A 104 11.38 3.53 3.96
N PHE A 105 11.10 2.44 4.67
CA PHE A 105 10.29 1.31 4.20
C PHE A 105 9.15 1.03 5.17
N ALA A 106 7.96 0.78 4.68
CA ALA A 106 6.79 0.47 5.51
C ALA A 106 6.99 -0.83 6.33
N SER A 107 7.78 -1.76 5.84
CA SER A 107 8.15 -2.98 6.57
C SER A 107 8.99 -2.74 7.83
N GLU A 108 9.46 -1.52 8.08
CA GLU A 108 10.06 -1.16 9.37
C GLU A 108 9.05 -1.26 10.53
N TYR A 109 7.75 -1.02 10.27
CA TYR A 109 6.70 -1.29 11.26
C TYR A 109 6.60 -2.78 11.63
N TRP A 110 6.88 -3.67 10.68
CA TRP A 110 6.94 -5.11 10.91
C TRP A 110 8.19 -5.48 11.73
N LYS A 111 9.34 -4.88 11.40
CA LYS A 111 10.60 -5.08 12.13
C LYS A 111 10.47 -4.66 13.58
N GLU A 112 9.86 -3.52 13.87
CA GLU A 112 9.58 -3.04 15.21
C GLU A 112 8.71 -4.02 16.01
N ALA A 113 7.88 -4.79 15.31
CA ALA A 113 7.02 -5.82 15.90
C ALA A 113 7.64 -7.23 15.92
N GLY A 114 8.90 -7.38 15.48
CA GLY A 114 9.63 -8.66 15.47
C GLY A 114 9.27 -9.57 14.28
N CYS A 115 8.71 -9.05 13.20
CA CYS A 115 8.37 -9.80 11.99
C CYS A 115 9.00 -9.21 10.73
N GLU A 116 10.30 -8.93 10.78
CA GLU A 116 11.09 -8.39 9.66
C GLU A 116 11.00 -9.28 8.42
N PRO A 117 10.82 -8.72 7.21
CA PRO A 117 10.86 -9.51 5.98
C PRO A 117 12.28 -9.98 5.65
N ASP A 118 12.37 -11.08 4.92
CA ASP A 118 13.65 -11.61 4.40
C ASP A 118 14.14 -10.81 3.21
N MET A 119 13.21 -10.27 2.41
CA MET A 119 13.50 -9.49 1.20
C MET A 119 12.59 -8.28 1.08
N ILE A 120 13.11 -7.23 0.45
CA ILE A 120 12.37 -6.03 0.08
C ILE A 120 12.52 -5.82 -1.43
N ALA A 121 11.41 -5.72 -2.15
CA ALA A 121 11.39 -5.28 -3.54
C ALA A 121 10.96 -3.81 -3.60
N THR A 122 11.73 -2.96 -4.31
CA THR A 122 11.45 -1.53 -4.37
C THR A 122 11.67 -0.93 -5.75
N ALA A 123 10.91 0.13 -6.07
CA ALA A 123 10.99 0.87 -7.33
C ALA A 123 10.40 2.29 -7.17
N LYS A 124 9.71 2.80 -8.20
CA LYS A 124 8.97 4.09 -8.24
C LYS A 124 9.77 5.25 -7.64
N SER A 125 9.58 5.53 -6.36
CA SER A 125 10.21 6.69 -5.67
C SER A 125 11.72 6.57 -5.51
N ILE A 126 12.32 5.37 -5.70
CA ILE A 126 13.76 5.12 -5.50
C ILE A 126 14.67 6.07 -6.26
N ALA A 127 14.26 6.56 -7.44
CA ALA A 127 15.10 7.42 -8.30
C ALA A 127 14.37 8.67 -8.82
N GLY A 128 13.32 9.13 -8.13
CA GLY A 128 12.68 10.43 -8.38
C GLY A 128 12.15 10.60 -9.82
N GLY A 129 11.68 9.52 -10.47
CA GLY A 129 11.14 9.52 -11.83
C GLY A 129 12.05 8.88 -12.89
N VAL A 130 13.31 8.60 -12.57
CA VAL A 130 14.19 7.80 -13.45
C VAL A 130 13.89 6.31 -13.19
N PRO A 131 13.73 5.47 -14.24
CA PRO A 131 13.46 4.05 -14.08
C PRO A 131 14.58 3.33 -13.32
N LEU A 132 14.30 2.88 -12.11
CA LEU A 132 15.16 2.09 -11.26
C LEU A 132 14.31 1.17 -10.39
N SER A 133 14.80 -0.03 -10.14
CA SER A 133 14.28 -0.95 -9.14
C SER A 133 15.43 -1.65 -8.44
N ALA A 134 15.16 -2.12 -7.23
CA ALA A 134 16.14 -2.89 -6.47
C ALA A 134 15.45 -4.00 -5.68
N VAL A 135 16.22 -5.01 -5.35
CA VAL A 135 15.91 -6.04 -4.35
C VAL A 135 16.96 -5.94 -3.26
N ILE A 136 16.51 -5.90 -2.03
CA ILE A 136 17.33 -5.83 -0.83
C ILE A 136 17.04 -7.09 -0.03
N SER A 137 18.09 -7.82 0.39
CA SER A 137 17.94 -9.00 1.22
C SER A 137 19.23 -9.27 2.00
N ARG A 138 19.18 -10.28 2.87
CA ARG A 138 20.37 -10.77 3.56
C ARG A 138 21.37 -11.37 2.58
N THR A 139 22.65 -11.28 2.90
CA THR A 139 23.74 -11.80 2.07
C THR A 139 23.55 -13.28 1.72
N GLU A 140 23.14 -14.10 2.69
CA GLU A 140 22.95 -15.55 2.50
C GLU A 140 21.89 -15.87 1.42
N VAL A 141 20.87 -15.03 1.32
CA VAL A 141 19.81 -15.18 0.31
C VAL A 141 20.29 -14.70 -1.06
N MET A 142 20.98 -13.56 -1.11
CA MET A 142 21.48 -12.97 -2.36
C MET A 142 22.59 -13.80 -2.98
N ASP A 143 23.52 -14.32 -2.17
CA ASP A 143 24.68 -15.09 -2.64
C ASP A 143 24.34 -16.56 -2.95
N ALA A 144 23.14 -17.03 -2.58
CA ALA A 144 22.67 -18.37 -2.97
C ALA A 144 22.43 -18.51 -4.48
N VAL A 145 22.28 -17.38 -5.20
CA VAL A 145 22.05 -17.38 -6.65
C VAL A 145 23.39 -17.29 -7.36
N PRO A 146 23.73 -18.24 -8.27
CA PRO A 146 24.95 -18.19 -9.04
C PRO A 146 25.08 -16.90 -9.85
N GLY A 147 26.30 -16.39 -9.97
CA GLY A 147 26.57 -15.18 -10.76
C GLY A 147 26.09 -15.33 -12.20
N GLY A 148 25.51 -14.27 -12.76
CA GLY A 148 25.05 -14.22 -14.15
C GLY A 148 23.64 -14.78 -14.40
N VAL A 149 22.95 -15.29 -13.38
CA VAL A 149 21.56 -15.80 -13.49
C VAL A 149 20.54 -14.65 -13.49
N ILE A 150 20.82 -13.59 -12.73
CA ILE A 150 19.96 -12.38 -12.65
C ILE A 150 20.69 -11.26 -13.38
N GLY A 151 20.02 -10.66 -14.36
CA GLY A 151 20.60 -9.55 -15.09
C GLY A 151 19.59 -8.92 -16.06
N GLY A 152 19.95 -7.75 -16.55
CA GLY A 152 19.22 -7.03 -17.59
C GLY A 152 20.07 -5.90 -18.13
N THR A 153 19.87 -5.53 -19.39
CA THR A 153 20.68 -4.53 -20.11
C THR A 153 20.73 -3.18 -19.37
N TYR A 154 19.68 -2.83 -18.66
CA TYR A 154 19.56 -1.56 -17.92
C TYR A 154 19.88 -1.68 -16.43
N GLY A 155 20.23 -2.89 -15.94
CA GLY A 155 20.60 -3.12 -14.54
C GLY A 155 21.83 -2.27 -14.17
N GLY A 156 21.74 -1.56 -13.03
CA GLY A 156 22.83 -0.69 -12.56
C GLY A 156 23.09 0.54 -13.44
N ASN A 157 22.09 1.03 -14.19
CA ASN A 157 22.24 2.25 -14.99
C ASN A 157 22.80 3.39 -14.15
N ALA A 158 23.96 3.94 -14.53
CA ALA A 158 24.70 4.92 -13.74
C ALA A 158 23.91 6.21 -13.47
N LEU A 159 23.11 6.69 -14.44
CA LEU A 159 22.25 7.85 -14.27
C LEU A 159 21.15 7.57 -13.22
N ALA A 160 20.50 6.43 -13.32
CA ALA A 160 19.45 6.04 -12.38
C ALA A 160 20.00 5.81 -10.96
N CYS A 161 21.18 5.18 -10.84
CA CYS A 161 21.84 5.00 -9.55
C CYS A 161 22.25 6.34 -8.91
N ALA A 162 22.79 7.29 -9.71
CA ALA A 162 23.10 8.62 -9.22
C ALA A 162 21.85 9.39 -8.76
N ALA A 163 20.73 9.26 -9.48
CA ALA A 163 19.45 9.82 -9.06
C ALA A 163 18.94 9.19 -7.76
N GLY A 164 19.07 7.86 -7.62
CA GLY A 164 18.68 7.14 -6.40
C GLY A 164 19.46 7.60 -5.16
N LEU A 165 20.77 7.75 -5.29
CA LEU A 165 21.61 8.29 -4.21
C LEU A 165 21.17 9.70 -3.81
N LYS A 166 20.81 10.54 -4.79
CA LYS A 166 20.32 11.89 -4.52
C LYS A 166 18.94 11.91 -3.86
N VAL A 167 18.07 10.94 -4.19
CA VAL A 167 16.78 10.79 -3.49
C VAL A 167 16.99 10.50 -2.01
N LEU A 168 17.89 9.58 -1.66
CA LEU A 168 18.20 9.27 -0.26
C LEU A 168 18.75 10.51 0.47
N GLU A 169 19.67 11.23 -0.15
CA GLU A 169 20.24 12.47 0.41
C GLU A 169 19.13 13.53 0.66
N VAL A 170 18.18 13.69 -0.28
CA VAL A 170 17.08 14.63 -0.14
C VAL A 170 16.12 14.23 0.96
N ILE A 171 15.79 12.94 1.07
CA ILE A 171 14.92 12.41 2.14
C ILE A 171 15.53 12.74 3.52
N GLU A 172 16.83 12.51 3.70
CA GLU A 172 17.52 12.78 4.96
C GLU A 172 17.66 14.28 5.21
N ARG A 173 18.19 15.04 4.24
CA ARG A 173 18.45 16.49 4.36
C ARG A 173 17.19 17.30 4.67
N ASP A 174 16.07 16.96 4.01
CA ASP A 174 14.82 17.70 4.09
C ASP A 174 13.84 17.11 5.11
N HIS A 175 14.28 16.12 5.90
CA HIS A 175 13.47 15.44 6.94
C HIS A 175 12.12 14.94 6.41
N LEU A 176 12.14 14.29 5.22
CA LEU A 176 10.90 13.91 4.54
C LEU A 176 10.15 12.75 5.22
N LEU A 177 10.79 11.95 6.09
CA LEU A 177 10.10 10.94 6.89
C LEU A 177 9.19 11.59 7.94
N GLU A 178 9.72 12.57 8.65
CA GLU A 178 8.99 13.37 9.63
C GLU A 178 7.87 14.17 8.93
N ARG A 179 8.18 14.74 7.77
CA ARG A 179 7.18 15.45 6.97
C ARG A 179 6.06 14.53 6.51
N SER A 180 6.35 13.32 6.10
CA SER A 180 5.34 12.31 5.73
C SER A 180 4.40 12.01 6.90
N ASN A 181 4.94 11.83 8.10
CA ASN A 181 4.13 11.61 9.31
C ASN A 181 3.26 12.81 9.64
N GLU A 182 3.78 14.03 9.49
CA GLU A 182 3.00 15.26 9.74
C GLU A 182 1.87 15.44 8.70
N ILE A 183 2.15 15.20 7.41
CA ILE A 183 1.11 15.16 6.37
C ILE A 183 0.04 14.12 6.74
N GLY A 184 0.47 12.93 7.16
CA GLY A 184 -0.42 11.87 7.60
C GLY A 184 -1.33 12.31 8.73
N ARG A 185 -0.77 12.91 9.77
CA ARG A 185 -1.53 13.42 10.92
C ARG A 185 -2.59 14.45 10.50
N ILE A 186 -2.19 15.46 9.72
CA ILE A 186 -3.09 16.53 9.23
C ILE A 186 -4.23 15.92 8.38
N CYS A 187 -3.89 15.03 7.45
CA CYS A 187 -4.87 14.40 6.56
C CYS A 187 -5.82 13.48 7.32
N MET A 188 -5.31 12.63 8.21
CA MET A 188 -6.14 11.72 9.00
C MET A 188 -7.12 12.48 9.90
N GLU A 189 -6.68 13.58 10.51
CA GLU A 189 -7.56 14.44 11.30
C GLU A 189 -8.70 15.03 10.42
N LYS A 190 -8.36 15.62 9.27
CA LYS A 190 -9.33 16.22 8.37
C LYS A 190 -10.30 15.19 7.78
N PHE A 191 -9.80 14.06 7.33
CA PHE A 191 -10.62 13.02 6.67
C PHE A 191 -11.52 12.27 7.67
N ASN A 192 -11.08 12.10 8.93
CA ASN A 192 -11.95 11.57 9.97
C ASN A 192 -13.07 12.56 10.32
N GLN A 193 -12.82 13.87 10.34
CA GLN A 193 -13.91 14.86 10.45
C GLN A 193 -14.92 14.70 9.30
N TRP A 194 -14.47 14.47 8.07
CA TRP A 194 -15.39 14.20 6.96
C TRP A 194 -16.16 12.89 7.15
N LYS A 195 -15.50 11.84 7.66
CA LYS A 195 -16.17 10.57 8.00
C LYS A 195 -17.29 10.77 9.03
N ASP A 196 -17.11 11.66 9.98
CA ASP A 196 -18.13 11.95 10.98
C ASP A 196 -19.28 12.79 10.43
N VAL A 197 -19.01 13.69 9.49
CA VAL A 197 -19.99 14.65 8.94
C VAL A 197 -20.73 14.11 7.71
N TYR A 198 -20.04 13.39 6.82
CA TYR A 198 -20.60 12.95 5.53
C TYR A 198 -20.93 11.46 5.54
N GLU A 199 -22.19 11.11 5.34
CA GLU A 199 -22.64 9.71 5.29
C GLU A 199 -21.95 8.90 4.19
N VAL A 200 -21.56 9.55 3.09
CA VAL A 200 -20.88 8.90 1.96
C VAL A 200 -19.43 8.50 2.25
N VAL A 201 -18.80 9.06 3.31
CA VAL A 201 -17.44 8.68 3.72
C VAL A 201 -17.52 7.51 4.69
N GLY A 202 -17.16 6.32 4.22
CA GLY A 202 -17.27 5.07 4.98
C GLY A 202 -16.08 4.77 5.85
N ASP A 203 -14.85 4.95 5.31
CA ASP A 203 -13.62 4.65 6.03
C ASP A 203 -12.46 5.55 5.63
N VAL A 204 -11.53 5.74 6.56
CA VAL A 204 -10.28 6.48 6.36
C VAL A 204 -9.15 5.66 6.98
N ARG A 205 -8.11 5.38 6.21
CA ARG A 205 -7.00 4.52 6.63
C ARG A 205 -5.70 4.89 5.92
N GLY A 206 -4.58 4.46 6.45
CA GLY A 206 -3.27 4.66 5.84
C GLY A 206 -2.15 4.78 6.85
N LEU A 207 -0.93 5.01 6.35
CA LEU A 207 0.28 5.25 7.13
C LEU A 207 1.02 6.45 6.52
N GLY A 208 1.49 7.36 7.36
CA GLY A 208 2.17 8.57 6.88
C GLY A 208 1.35 9.30 5.82
N ALA A 209 1.97 9.70 4.73
CA ALA A 209 1.34 10.41 3.61
C ALA A 209 0.68 9.47 2.56
N MET A 210 0.45 8.21 2.89
CA MET A 210 -0.21 7.24 2.02
C MET A 210 -1.57 6.87 2.62
N ILE A 211 -2.65 7.56 2.21
CA ILE A 211 -3.97 7.51 2.85
C ILE A 211 -5.05 7.21 1.82
N GLY A 212 -5.96 6.31 2.19
CA GLY A 212 -7.17 5.98 1.44
C GLY A 212 -8.42 6.52 2.12
N ILE A 213 -9.31 7.13 1.35
CA ILE A 213 -10.63 7.55 1.77
C ILE A 213 -11.63 6.72 1.00
N GLU A 214 -12.38 5.88 1.69
CA GLU A 214 -13.36 4.98 1.08
C GLU A 214 -14.76 5.56 1.12
N PHE A 215 -15.40 5.57 -0.04
CA PHE A 215 -16.75 6.09 -0.21
C PHE A 215 -17.77 4.96 -0.35
N VAL A 216 -18.89 5.09 0.33
CA VAL A 216 -19.97 4.11 0.37
C VAL A 216 -21.32 4.79 0.15
N LYS A 217 -22.30 4.06 -0.37
CA LYS A 217 -23.68 4.54 -0.48
C LYS A 217 -24.39 4.55 0.85
N ASP A 218 -24.04 3.62 1.73
CA ASP A 218 -24.60 3.46 3.07
C ASP A 218 -23.53 2.85 4.01
N LYS A 219 -23.34 3.46 5.17
CA LYS A 219 -22.30 3.03 6.13
C LYS A 219 -22.56 1.66 6.77
N LYS A 220 -23.82 1.21 6.83
CA LYS A 220 -24.17 -0.09 7.44
C LYS A 220 -23.91 -1.23 6.47
N THR A 221 -24.39 -1.09 5.24
CA THR A 221 -24.19 -2.11 4.19
C THR A 221 -22.81 -2.04 3.57
N LYS A 222 -22.14 -0.88 3.67
CA LYS A 222 -20.84 -0.57 3.05
C LYS A 222 -20.86 -0.75 1.52
N GLU A 223 -22.04 -0.57 0.89
CA GLU A 223 -22.14 -0.67 -0.57
C GLU A 223 -21.21 0.36 -1.23
N PRO A 224 -20.31 -0.06 -2.15
CA PRO A 224 -19.34 0.84 -2.77
C PRO A 224 -19.99 1.95 -3.59
N ALA A 225 -19.51 3.19 -3.43
CA ALA A 225 -19.98 4.38 -4.15
C ALA A 225 -19.03 4.77 -5.31
N ALA A 226 -18.76 3.84 -6.23
CA ALA A 226 -17.82 4.07 -7.34
C ALA A 226 -18.23 5.24 -8.26
N GLU A 227 -19.53 5.39 -8.53
CA GLU A 227 -20.05 6.48 -9.35
C GLU A 227 -19.82 7.85 -8.65
N PHE A 228 -20.06 7.93 -7.36
CA PHE A 228 -19.75 9.12 -6.56
C PHE A 228 -18.27 9.49 -6.66
N VAL A 229 -17.36 8.51 -6.54
CA VAL A 229 -15.92 8.73 -6.67
C VAL A 229 -15.54 9.22 -8.07
N SER A 230 -16.14 8.68 -9.12
CA SER A 230 -15.90 9.14 -10.49
C SER A 230 -16.32 10.60 -10.70
N LEU A 231 -17.47 11.00 -10.14
CA LEU A 231 -17.95 12.38 -10.17
C LEU A 231 -17.05 13.29 -9.31
N LEU A 232 -16.62 12.82 -8.13
CA LEU A 232 -15.74 13.56 -7.24
C LEU A 232 -14.39 13.86 -7.89
N ILE A 233 -13.78 12.90 -8.58
CA ILE A 233 -12.52 13.08 -9.31
C ILE A 233 -12.68 14.16 -10.37
N LYS A 234 -13.77 14.11 -11.14
CA LYS A 234 -14.06 15.10 -12.20
C LYS A 234 -14.25 16.49 -11.59
N GLU A 235 -15.10 16.61 -10.58
CA GLU A 235 -15.37 17.88 -9.90
C GLU A 235 -14.10 18.51 -9.29
N CYS A 236 -13.25 17.69 -8.68
CA CYS A 236 -11.95 18.14 -8.17
C CYS A 236 -11.03 18.62 -9.30
N ALA A 237 -10.94 17.89 -10.39
CA ALA A 237 -10.11 18.27 -11.54
C ALA A 237 -10.57 19.58 -12.17
N ASP A 238 -11.88 19.80 -12.32
CA ASP A 238 -12.47 21.04 -12.84
C ASP A 238 -12.14 22.26 -11.95
N HIS A 239 -11.77 22.01 -10.69
CA HIS A 239 -11.35 23.03 -9.71
C HIS A 239 -9.86 23.04 -9.40
N GLY A 240 -9.03 22.33 -10.19
CA GLY A 240 -7.57 22.37 -10.12
C GLY A 240 -6.94 21.39 -9.13
N LEU A 241 -7.68 20.39 -8.61
CA LEU A 241 -7.16 19.33 -7.76
C LEU A 241 -7.20 17.98 -8.51
N LEU A 242 -6.02 17.43 -8.77
CA LEU A 242 -5.89 16.10 -9.37
C LEU A 242 -5.83 15.04 -8.27
N ILE A 243 -6.80 14.14 -8.27
CA ILE A 243 -6.89 12.98 -7.39
C ILE A 243 -7.22 11.74 -8.23
N GLU A 244 -6.96 10.57 -7.68
CA GLU A 244 -7.15 9.30 -8.37
C GLU A 244 -7.89 8.30 -7.48
N SER A 245 -8.56 7.34 -8.12
CA SER A 245 -9.21 6.23 -7.42
C SER A 245 -8.27 5.04 -7.24
N ALA A 246 -8.62 4.20 -6.28
CA ALA A 246 -8.04 2.88 -6.02
C ALA A 246 -9.14 1.93 -5.50
N GLY A 247 -8.73 0.70 -5.17
CA GLY A 247 -9.61 -0.33 -4.64
C GLY A 247 -10.34 -1.12 -5.71
N THR A 248 -10.61 -2.38 -5.40
CA THR A 248 -11.27 -3.34 -6.31
C THR A 248 -12.61 -2.81 -6.86
N TYR A 249 -13.29 -1.99 -6.09
CA TYR A 249 -14.58 -1.42 -6.46
C TYR A 249 -14.50 0.01 -7.03
N GLY A 250 -13.29 0.59 -7.16
CA GLY A 250 -13.10 1.96 -7.63
C GLY A 250 -13.74 3.05 -6.75
N ASN A 251 -13.95 2.75 -5.47
CA ASN A 251 -14.64 3.62 -4.50
C ASN A 251 -13.72 4.20 -3.42
N VAL A 252 -12.41 4.11 -3.60
CA VAL A 252 -11.41 4.69 -2.71
C VAL A 252 -10.71 5.83 -3.42
N ILE A 253 -10.65 7.00 -2.82
CA ILE A 253 -9.72 8.06 -3.25
C ILE A 253 -8.38 7.79 -2.59
N ARG A 254 -7.33 7.68 -3.40
CA ARG A 254 -5.96 7.59 -2.92
C ARG A 254 -5.36 8.99 -2.74
N PHE A 255 -5.04 9.33 -1.51
CA PHE A 255 -4.31 10.53 -1.19
C PHE A 255 -2.81 10.22 -1.16
N LEU A 256 -2.08 10.71 -2.14
CA LEU A 256 -0.66 10.44 -2.35
C LEU A 256 0.08 11.72 -2.76
N ALA A 257 -0.07 12.77 -1.97
CA ALA A 257 0.57 14.06 -2.22
C ALA A 257 2.11 13.96 -2.22
N PRO A 258 2.82 14.82 -2.97
CA PRO A 258 4.28 14.94 -2.84
C PRO A 258 4.67 15.24 -1.39
N LEU A 259 5.74 14.61 -0.88
CA LEU A 259 6.19 14.85 0.51
C LEU A 259 6.66 16.28 0.76
N VAL A 260 6.95 17.03 -0.29
CA VAL A 260 7.33 18.45 -0.24
C VAL A 260 6.13 19.41 -0.30
N ILE A 261 4.90 18.90 -0.30
CA ILE A 261 3.69 19.72 -0.31
C ILE A 261 3.64 20.62 0.92
N THR A 262 3.26 21.89 0.74
CA THR A 262 3.10 22.83 1.86
C THR A 262 1.73 22.67 2.53
N ASP A 263 1.61 23.11 3.77
CA ASP A 263 0.32 23.09 4.49
C ASP A 263 -0.73 23.97 3.81
N ALA A 264 -0.31 25.07 3.19
CA ALA A 264 -1.21 25.93 2.41
C ALA A 264 -1.78 25.17 1.19
N GLN A 265 -0.96 24.39 0.50
CA GLN A 265 -1.41 23.58 -0.63
C GLN A 265 -2.32 22.40 -0.16
N LEU A 266 -1.99 21.77 0.96
CA LEU A 266 -2.85 20.75 1.57
C LEU A 266 -4.24 21.31 1.89
N ASN A 267 -4.29 22.44 2.57
CA ASN A 267 -5.55 23.09 2.95
C ASN A 267 -6.36 23.51 1.72
N ALA A 268 -5.72 24.06 0.68
CA ALA A 268 -6.39 24.37 -0.58
C ALA A 268 -6.98 23.13 -1.23
N GLY A 269 -6.26 22.00 -1.21
CA GLY A 269 -6.77 20.71 -1.69
C GLY A 269 -7.97 20.20 -0.89
N PHE A 270 -7.91 20.31 0.43
CA PHE A 270 -9.03 19.95 1.31
C PHE A 270 -10.27 20.80 1.03
N ASP A 271 -10.11 22.12 0.86
CA ASP A 271 -11.23 23.01 0.56
C ASP A 271 -11.91 22.66 -0.76
N ILE A 272 -11.13 22.32 -1.80
CA ILE A 272 -11.68 21.90 -3.09
C ILE A 272 -12.45 20.59 -2.93
N MET A 273 -11.85 19.58 -2.31
CA MET A 273 -12.42 18.26 -2.15
C MET A 273 -13.67 18.29 -1.26
N GLU A 274 -13.63 19.04 -0.16
CA GLU A 274 -14.78 19.16 0.75
C GLU A 274 -15.98 19.83 0.07
N LYS A 275 -15.76 20.92 -0.68
CA LYS A 275 -16.80 21.56 -1.49
C LYS A 275 -17.40 20.64 -2.54
N ALA A 276 -16.56 19.81 -3.18
CA ALA A 276 -17.01 18.81 -4.13
C ALA A 276 -17.88 17.72 -3.46
N ILE A 277 -17.45 17.18 -2.30
CA ILE A 277 -18.24 16.24 -1.51
C ILE A 277 -19.60 16.85 -1.12
N GLN A 278 -19.63 18.11 -0.64
CA GLN A 278 -20.86 18.80 -0.24
C GLN A 278 -21.84 18.99 -1.40
N ARG A 279 -21.33 19.30 -2.60
CA ARG A 279 -22.18 19.46 -3.79
C ARG A 279 -22.79 18.13 -4.22
N LEU A 280 -21.96 17.09 -4.31
CA LEU A 280 -22.38 15.77 -4.78
C LEU A 280 -23.27 15.03 -3.77
N SER A 281 -23.11 15.29 -2.47
CA SER A 281 -23.96 14.68 -1.42
C SER A 281 -25.39 15.28 -1.36
N LYS A 282 -25.68 16.33 -2.14
CA LYS A 282 -27.02 16.94 -2.24
C LYS A 282 -27.81 16.47 -3.47
N LEU A 283 -27.18 15.72 -4.33
CA LEU A 283 -27.77 15.09 -5.51
C LEU A 283 -28.34 13.71 -5.17
#